data_b7e1d351784c585160fc05a0e3b8e18e
#
_entry.id   b7e1d351784c585160fc05a0e3b8e18e
#
_cell.length_a   1.000
_cell.length_b   1.000
_cell.length_c   1.000
_cell.angle_alpha   90.00
_cell.angle_beta   90.00
_cell.angle_gamma   90.00
#
_symmetry.space_group_name_H-M   'P 1'
#
loop_
_entity.id
_entity.type
_entity.pdbx_description
1 polymer ?
#
loop_
_entity_poly.entity_id
_entity_poly.type
_entity_poly.pdbx_seq_one_letter_code
_entity_poly.pdbx_strand_id
1 'polypeptide(L)'
;VDFTKVNSESLEEFLRNGKEEAVHLFVEEYTKTLGKSNMDSFMFCQYMLINIQVGVMKFVEKMGVEKANIDRTFKDYKQQIAAVSTGEKAAEYIEELIIQAIRMRNERLGKKHSSLITEAKEFIVKNYQEETLSLSDVADQVGLSSSHFSTTFKQETGKSFVEFLTSVRMD
;
A
#
# COMPACT_ATOMS: atom_id res chain seq x y z
N VAL A 1 -3.92 27.98 -11.26
CA VAL A 1 -4.06 26.70 -10.54
C VAL A 1 -2.92 25.81 -11.03
N ASP A 2 -2.08 25.37 -10.12
CA ASP A 2 -0.96 24.47 -10.46
C ASP A 2 -1.52 23.06 -10.60
N PHE A 3 -1.89 22.68 -11.81
CA PHE A 3 -2.49 21.39 -12.14
C PHE A 3 -1.59 20.19 -11.74
N THR A 4 -0.28 20.38 -11.72
CA THR A 4 0.67 19.33 -11.33
C THR A 4 0.57 19.00 -9.84
N LYS A 5 0.31 19.99 -9.01
CA LYS A 5 0.21 19.82 -7.55
C LYS A 5 -1.09 19.13 -7.13
N VAL A 6 -2.21 19.54 -7.71
CA VAL A 6 -3.53 18.92 -7.43
C VAL A 6 -3.57 17.46 -7.87
N ASN A 7 -3.01 17.16 -9.04
CA ASN A 7 -2.94 15.79 -9.54
C ASN A 7 -2.02 14.89 -8.71
N SER A 8 -0.93 15.46 -8.16
CA SER A 8 -0.01 14.71 -7.28
C SER A 8 -0.68 14.32 -5.96
N GLU A 9 -1.48 15.21 -5.36
CA GLU A 9 -2.20 14.94 -4.10
C GLU A 9 -3.28 13.86 -4.29
N SER A 10 -4.05 13.93 -5.37
CA SER A 10 -5.08 12.95 -5.70
C SER A 10 -4.49 11.55 -5.93
N LEU A 11 -3.36 11.48 -6.65
CA LEU A 11 -2.66 10.21 -6.88
C LEU A 11 -2.11 9.62 -5.57
N GLU A 12 -1.49 10.44 -4.72
CA GLU A 12 -0.93 9.98 -3.45
C GLU A 12 -2.04 9.48 -2.51
N GLU A 13 -3.17 10.17 -2.46
CA GLU A 13 -4.34 9.74 -1.68
C GLU A 13 -4.88 8.40 -2.18
N PHE A 14 -5.01 8.23 -3.49
CA PHE A 14 -5.45 6.97 -4.07
C PHE A 14 -4.46 5.83 -3.82
N LEU A 15 -3.17 6.07 -3.98
CA LEU A 15 -2.13 5.09 -3.66
C LEU A 15 -2.16 4.66 -2.19
N ARG A 16 -2.54 5.55 -1.29
CA ARG A 16 -2.64 5.29 0.14
C ARG A 16 -3.85 4.42 0.51
N ASN A 17 -5.00 4.70 -0.07
CA ASN A 17 -6.29 4.16 0.36
C ASN A 17 -7.02 3.34 -0.73
N GLY A 18 -6.62 3.46 -2.00
CA GLY A 18 -7.28 2.82 -3.13
C GLY A 18 -7.12 1.30 -3.16
N LYS A 19 -8.05 0.65 -3.85
CA LYS A 19 -8.05 -0.79 -4.12
C LYS A 19 -7.81 -1.07 -5.59
N GLU A 20 -7.29 -2.25 -5.92
CA GLU A 20 -6.99 -2.64 -7.31
C GLU A 20 -8.23 -2.55 -8.22
N GLU A 21 -9.41 -2.94 -7.71
CA GLU A 21 -10.64 -2.93 -8.48
C GLU A 21 -11.10 -1.52 -8.91
N ALA A 22 -10.65 -0.49 -8.20
CA ALA A 22 -10.98 0.91 -8.47
C ALA A 22 -9.94 1.62 -9.37
N VAL A 23 -8.83 0.99 -9.71
CA VAL A 23 -7.73 1.62 -10.45
C VAL A 23 -8.18 2.11 -11.82
N HIS A 24 -8.88 1.29 -12.58
CA HIS A 24 -9.36 1.65 -13.93
C HIS A 24 -10.20 2.94 -13.90
N LEU A 25 -11.19 3.00 -13.03
CA LEU A 25 -12.06 4.17 -12.88
C LEU A 25 -11.26 5.41 -12.43
N PHE A 26 -10.34 5.22 -11.48
CA PHE A 26 -9.47 6.32 -11.04
C PHE A 26 -8.63 6.86 -12.18
N VAL A 27 -7.99 6.00 -12.97
CA VAL A 27 -7.12 6.44 -14.08
C VAL A 27 -7.93 7.13 -15.18
N GLU A 28 -9.13 6.64 -15.48
CA GLU A 28 -10.04 7.31 -16.43
C GLU A 28 -10.35 8.75 -15.99
N GLU A 29 -10.72 8.96 -14.74
CA GLU A 29 -10.98 10.30 -14.21
C GLU A 29 -9.70 11.15 -14.10
N TYR A 30 -8.61 10.54 -13.65
CA TYR A 30 -7.32 11.21 -13.52
C TYR A 30 -6.79 11.73 -14.86
N THR A 31 -6.85 10.91 -15.90
CA THR A 31 -6.40 11.31 -17.25
C THR A 31 -7.30 12.37 -17.89
N LYS A 32 -8.59 12.38 -17.59
CA LYS A 32 -9.50 13.47 -18.01
C LYS A 32 -9.06 14.83 -17.44
N THR A 33 -8.58 14.85 -16.19
CA THR A 33 -8.10 16.10 -15.55
C THR A 33 -6.83 16.64 -16.19
N LEU A 34 -6.01 15.79 -16.82
CA LEU A 34 -4.79 16.20 -17.54
C LEU A 34 -5.11 16.91 -18.86
N GLY A 35 -6.31 16.73 -19.39
CA GLY A 35 -6.80 17.33 -20.63
C GLY A 35 -6.37 16.57 -21.87
N LYS A 36 -7.33 16.24 -22.73
CA LYS A 36 -7.11 15.46 -23.95
C LYS A 36 -6.07 16.10 -24.87
N SER A 37 -6.12 17.42 -25.03
CA SER A 37 -5.17 18.19 -25.85
C SER A 37 -3.71 18.08 -25.38
N ASN A 38 -3.51 17.96 -24.08
CA ASN A 38 -2.18 17.79 -23.50
C ASN A 38 -1.65 16.37 -23.69
N MET A 39 -2.52 15.37 -23.60
CA MET A 39 -2.17 13.96 -23.80
C MET A 39 -1.83 13.64 -25.27
N ASP A 40 -2.31 14.42 -26.24
CA ASP A 40 -1.98 14.33 -27.66
C ASP A 40 -0.57 14.87 -27.97
N SER A 41 0.01 15.67 -27.07
CA SER A 41 1.40 16.13 -27.18
C SER A 41 2.36 15.06 -26.67
N PHE A 42 3.15 14.47 -27.58
CA PHE A 42 4.12 13.43 -27.23
C PHE A 42 5.07 13.87 -26.08
N MET A 43 5.65 15.04 -26.18
CA MET A 43 6.60 15.53 -25.18
C MET A 43 5.92 15.79 -23.82
N PHE A 44 4.70 16.33 -23.83
CA PHE A 44 3.95 16.55 -22.60
C PHE A 44 3.57 15.21 -21.94
N CYS A 45 3.11 14.24 -22.73
CA CYS A 45 2.79 12.90 -22.25
C CYS A 45 4.01 12.21 -21.62
N GLN A 46 5.17 12.26 -22.28
CA GLN A 46 6.43 11.71 -21.74
C GLN A 46 6.81 12.37 -20.40
N TYR A 47 6.74 13.69 -20.34
CA TYR A 47 7.03 14.44 -19.12
C TYR A 47 6.09 14.04 -17.96
N MET A 48 4.79 13.95 -18.23
CA MET A 48 3.80 13.56 -17.25
C MET A 48 4.02 12.13 -16.73
N LEU A 49 4.26 11.18 -17.63
CA LEU A 49 4.50 9.79 -17.25
C LEU A 49 5.76 9.64 -16.37
N ILE A 50 6.83 10.36 -16.68
CA ILE A 50 8.05 10.38 -15.86
C ILE A 50 7.74 10.94 -14.46
N ASN A 51 7.00 12.03 -14.36
CA ASN A 51 6.64 12.60 -13.06
C ASN A 51 5.76 11.67 -12.23
N ILE A 52 4.77 11.03 -12.84
CA ILE A 52 3.91 10.03 -12.19
C ILE A 52 4.75 8.85 -11.70
N GLN A 53 5.64 8.31 -12.55
CA GLN A 53 6.54 7.22 -12.20
C GLN A 53 7.41 7.55 -10.98
N VAL A 54 8.06 8.70 -11.00
CA VAL A 54 8.91 9.15 -9.89
C VAL A 54 8.09 9.38 -8.62
N GLY A 55 6.89 9.94 -8.74
CA GLY A 55 5.96 10.12 -7.62
C GLY A 55 5.56 8.79 -6.98
N VAL A 56 5.22 7.79 -7.79
CA VAL A 56 4.87 6.44 -7.32
C VAL A 56 6.06 5.77 -6.65
N MET A 57 7.25 5.83 -7.24
CA MET A 57 8.47 5.26 -6.63
C MET A 57 8.77 5.88 -5.26
N LYS A 58 8.66 7.21 -5.14
CA LYS A 58 8.82 7.91 -3.85
C LYS A 58 7.77 7.51 -2.83
N PHE A 59 6.53 7.29 -3.26
CA PHE A 59 5.46 6.85 -2.39
C PHE A 59 5.75 5.46 -1.79
N VAL A 60 6.09 4.47 -2.62
CA VAL A 60 6.39 3.12 -2.13
C VAL A 60 7.66 3.08 -1.26
N GLU A 61 8.65 3.93 -1.55
CA GLU A 61 9.83 4.10 -0.70
C GLU A 61 9.46 4.65 0.70
N LYS A 62 8.60 5.68 0.76
CA LYS A 62 8.07 6.22 2.03
C LYS A 62 7.27 5.18 2.82
N MET A 63 6.62 4.24 2.15
CA MET A 63 5.92 3.12 2.78
C MET A 63 6.88 2.06 3.37
N GLY A 64 8.18 2.22 3.19
CA GLY A 64 9.21 1.33 3.71
C GLY A 64 9.44 0.08 2.85
N VAL A 65 9.09 0.14 1.56
CA VAL A 65 9.49 -0.89 0.60
C VAL A 65 10.99 -0.76 0.34
N GLU A 66 11.69 -1.87 0.35
CA GLU A 66 13.13 -1.89 0.12
C GLU A 66 13.49 -1.37 -1.28
N LYS A 67 14.50 -0.49 -1.35
CA LYS A 67 14.94 0.13 -2.60
C LYS A 67 15.28 -0.90 -3.68
N ALA A 68 15.94 -1.98 -3.32
CA ALA A 68 16.26 -3.06 -4.27
C ALA A 68 15.02 -3.68 -4.91
N ASN A 69 13.92 -3.74 -4.17
CA ASN A 69 12.63 -4.25 -4.68
C ASN A 69 11.98 -3.25 -5.64
N ILE A 70 12.04 -1.95 -5.30
CA ILE A 70 11.55 -0.87 -6.15
C ILE A 70 12.34 -0.84 -7.47
N ASP A 71 13.67 -0.84 -7.38
CA ASP A 71 14.55 -0.80 -8.56
C ASP A 71 14.34 -2.02 -9.48
N ARG A 72 14.13 -3.19 -8.91
CA ARG A 72 13.85 -4.42 -9.67
C ARG A 72 12.49 -4.35 -10.37
N THR A 73 11.45 -3.89 -9.68
CA THR A 73 10.08 -3.83 -10.20
C THR A 73 9.98 -2.81 -11.33
N PHE A 74 10.62 -1.66 -11.17
CA PHE A 74 10.54 -0.54 -12.11
C PHE A 74 11.80 -0.36 -12.98
N LYS A 75 12.64 -1.38 -13.12
CA LYS A 75 13.94 -1.28 -13.82
C LYS A 75 13.85 -0.73 -15.26
N ASP A 76 12.80 -1.10 -15.99
CA ASP A 76 12.65 -0.81 -17.41
C ASP A 76 11.71 0.39 -17.70
N TYR A 77 11.31 1.16 -16.66
CA TYR A 77 10.29 2.20 -16.81
C TYR A 77 10.64 3.26 -17.87
N LYS A 78 11.90 3.60 -18.05
CA LYS A 78 12.32 4.61 -19.03
C LYS A 78 12.04 4.12 -20.46
N GLN A 79 12.31 2.85 -20.74
CA GLN A 79 12.04 2.23 -22.05
C GLN A 79 10.54 2.08 -22.28
N GLN A 80 9.81 1.67 -21.25
CA GLN A 80 8.35 1.54 -21.30
C GLN A 80 7.68 2.89 -21.59
N ILE A 81 8.06 3.96 -20.87
CA ILE A 81 7.55 5.31 -21.12
C ILE A 81 7.91 5.78 -22.54
N ALA A 82 9.14 5.56 -23.00
CA ALA A 82 9.58 5.94 -24.33
C ALA A 82 8.76 5.26 -25.43
N ALA A 83 8.22 4.07 -25.19
CA ALA A 83 7.38 3.33 -26.14
C ALA A 83 5.91 3.79 -26.16
N VAL A 84 5.48 4.64 -25.20
CA VAL A 84 4.11 5.17 -25.16
C VAL A 84 3.92 6.21 -26.26
N SER A 85 3.00 5.90 -27.17
CA SER A 85 2.74 6.74 -28.37
C SER A 85 1.32 7.29 -28.46
N THR A 86 0.40 6.85 -27.57
CA THR A 86 -1.01 7.25 -27.56
C THR A 86 -1.49 7.52 -26.13
N GLY A 87 -2.56 8.31 -25.98
CA GLY A 87 -3.21 8.54 -24.68
C GLY A 87 -3.76 7.26 -24.05
N GLU A 88 -4.24 6.33 -24.87
CA GLU A 88 -4.69 5.00 -24.43
C GLU A 88 -3.55 4.19 -23.78
N LYS A 89 -2.43 4.09 -24.47
CA LYS A 89 -1.23 3.43 -23.91
C LYS A 89 -0.67 4.14 -22.68
N ALA A 90 -0.82 5.45 -22.61
CA ALA A 90 -0.46 6.20 -21.41
C ALA A 90 -1.36 5.82 -20.22
N ALA A 91 -2.67 5.70 -20.42
CA ALA A 91 -3.60 5.25 -19.41
C ALA A 91 -3.29 3.81 -18.94
N GLU A 92 -3.07 2.89 -19.86
CA GLU A 92 -2.67 1.50 -19.56
C GLU A 92 -1.38 1.46 -18.72
N TYR A 93 -0.38 2.28 -19.08
CA TYR A 93 0.87 2.38 -18.32
C TYR A 93 0.63 2.88 -16.90
N ILE A 94 -0.20 3.90 -16.71
CA ILE A 94 -0.53 4.45 -15.38
C ILE A 94 -1.30 3.42 -14.55
N GLU A 95 -2.25 2.69 -15.15
CA GLU A 95 -2.99 1.62 -14.47
C GLU A 95 -2.05 0.55 -13.93
N GLU A 96 -1.17 0.01 -14.77
CA GLU A 96 -0.20 -1.03 -14.38
C GLU A 96 0.72 -0.53 -13.27
N LEU A 97 1.22 0.70 -13.40
CA LEU A 97 2.09 1.32 -12.39
C LEU A 97 1.40 1.44 -11.03
N ILE A 98 0.14 1.89 -11.00
CA ILE A 98 -0.64 2.04 -9.76
C ILE A 98 -0.95 0.66 -9.16
N ILE A 99 -1.32 -0.33 -9.96
CA ILE A 99 -1.56 -1.70 -9.51
C ILE A 99 -0.33 -2.27 -8.82
N GLN A 100 0.84 -2.13 -9.46
CA GLN A 100 2.10 -2.59 -8.86
C GLN A 100 2.40 -1.90 -7.53
N ALA A 101 2.18 -0.58 -7.44
CA ALA A 101 2.38 0.17 -6.20
C ALA A 101 1.42 -0.27 -5.09
N ILE A 102 0.15 -0.50 -5.41
CA ILE A 102 -0.86 -1.01 -4.45
C ILE A 102 -0.46 -2.39 -3.93
N ARG A 103 -0.01 -3.29 -4.80
CA ARG A 103 0.46 -4.63 -4.42
C ARG A 103 1.67 -4.56 -3.49
N MET A 104 2.66 -3.72 -3.81
CA MET A 104 3.82 -3.50 -2.94
C MET A 104 3.42 -2.94 -1.57
N ARG A 105 2.50 -1.97 -1.53
CA ARG A 105 1.93 -1.44 -0.30
C ARG A 105 1.25 -2.52 0.53
N ASN A 106 0.38 -3.31 -0.09
CA ASN A 106 -0.39 -4.37 0.59
C ASN A 106 0.53 -5.47 1.13
N GLU A 107 1.52 -5.88 0.36
CA GLU A 107 2.54 -6.84 0.81
C GLU A 107 3.32 -6.31 2.00
N ARG A 108 3.74 -5.05 1.97
CA ARG A 108 4.46 -4.42 3.08
C ARG A 108 3.62 -4.32 4.35
N LEU A 109 2.34 -3.94 4.22
CA LEU A 109 1.40 -3.90 5.34
C LEU A 109 1.13 -5.29 5.91
N GLY A 110 0.96 -6.29 5.06
CA GLY A 110 0.80 -7.69 5.47
C GLY A 110 2.01 -8.20 6.27
N LYS A 111 3.23 -7.96 5.81
CA LYS A 111 4.46 -8.32 6.54
C LYS A 111 4.55 -7.61 7.90
N LYS A 112 4.18 -6.33 7.97
CA LYS A 112 4.16 -5.57 9.22
C LYS A 112 3.14 -6.16 10.20
N HIS A 113 1.92 -6.46 9.75
CA HIS A 113 0.88 -7.05 10.60
C HIS A 113 1.31 -8.43 11.10
N SER A 114 1.85 -9.29 10.24
CA SER A 114 2.35 -10.61 10.61
C SER A 114 3.45 -10.53 11.69
N SER A 115 4.38 -9.59 11.57
CA SER A 115 5.43 -9.35 12.56
C SER A 115 4.85 -8.93 13.92
N LEU A 116 3.90 -7.98 13.92
CA LEU A 116 3.24 -7.52 15.15
C LEU A 116 2.43 -8.63 15.84
N ILE A 117 1.77 -9.49 15.06
CA ILE A 117 1.02 -10.62 15.60
C ILE A 117 1.96 -11.69 16.17
N THR A 118 3.12 -11.92 15.56
CA THR A 118 4.15 -12.81 16.13
C THR A 118 4.64 -12.29 17.48
N GLU A 119 4.96 -11.01 17.58
CA GLU A 119 5.35 -10.35 18.83
C GLU A 119 4.24 -10.46 19.90
N ALA A 120 2.99 -10.24 19.49
CA ALA A 120 1.83 -10.39 20.38
C ALA A 120 1.70 -11.81 20.93
N LYS A 121 1.85 -12.84 20.10
CA LYS A 121 1.81 -14.25 20.54
C LYS A 121 2.92 -14.55 21.54
N GLU A 122 4.13 -14.10 21.28
CA GLU A 122 5.27 -14.27 22.20
C GLU A 122 5.00 -13.60 23.54
N PHE A 123 4.45 -12.39 23.53
CA PHE A 123 4.08 -11.68 24.75
C PHE A 123 3.00 -12.41 25.55
N ILE A 124 1.95 -12.94 24.88
CA ILE A 124 0.89 -13.74 25.52
C ILE A 124 1.48 -14.99 26.14
N VAL A 125 2.30 -15.74 25.41
CA VAL A 125 2.93 -16.97 25.91
C VAL A 125 3.86 -16.72 27.09
N LYS A 126 4.51 -15.55 27.12
CA LYS A 126 5.38 -15.17 28.24
C LYS A 126 4.61 -14.78 29.50
N ASN A 127 3.42 -14.21 29.33
CA ASN A 127 2.65 -13.61 30.43
C ASN A 127 1.30 -14.31 30.70
N TYR A 128 1.02 -15.48 30.12
CA TYR A 128 -0.28 -16.15 30.21
C TYR A 128 -0.71 -16.48 31.65
N GLN A 129 0.24 -16.58 32.58
CA GLN A 129 -0.02 -16.88 34.00
C GLN A 129 -0.60 -15.67 34.74
N GLU A 130 -0.45 -14.46 34.23
CA GLU A 130 -1.04 -13.27 34.80
C GLU A 130 -2.55 -13.28 34.62
N GLU A 131 -3.30 -13.36 35.72
CA GLU A 131 -4.77 -13.38 35.70
C GLU A 131 -5.37 -12.12 35.07
N THR A 132 -4.67 -10.98 35.22
CA THR A 132 -5.11 -9.66 34.73
C THR A 132 -4.76 -9.39 33.27
N LEU A 133 -4.03 -10.29 32.59
CA LEU A 133 -3.64 -10.09 31.20
C LEU A 133 -4.86 -9.88 30.31
N SER A 134 -4.96 -8.68 29.75
CA SER A 134 -6.07 -8.24 28.91
C SER A 134 -5.67 -8.05 27.44
N LEU A 135 -6.68 -7.99 26.56
CA LEU A 135 -6.49 -7.64 25.15
C LEU A 135 -5.84 -6.25 25.00
N SER A 136 -6.20 -5.29 25.87
CA SER A 136 -5.62 -3.96 25.86
C SER A 136 -4.12 -3.96 26.15
N ASP A 137 -3.67 -4.78 27.12
CA ASP A 137 -2.24 -4.87 27.45
C ASP A 137 -1.43 -5.39 26.28
N VAL A 138 -1.93 -6.39 25.56
CA VAL A 138 -1.26 -6.94 24.38
C VAL A 138 -1.29 -5.95 23.21
N ALA A 139 -2.41 -5.27 22.99
CA ALA A 139 -2.53 -4.25 21.95
C ALA A 139 -1.54 -3.10 22.18
N ASP A 140 -1.44 -2.61 23.41
CA ASP A 140 -0.49 -1.56 23.81
C ASP A 140 0.96 -2.00 23.60
N GLN A 141 1.29 -3.26 23.94
CA GLN A 141 2.62 -3.82 23.74
C GLN A 141 3.08 -3.75 22.26
N VAL A 142 2.17 -4.00 21.31
CA VAL A 142 2.47 -3.98 19.88
C VAL A 142 2.11 -2.64 19.20
N GLY A 143 1.71 -1.62 19.98
CA GLY A 143 1.43 -0.28 19.49
C GLY A 143 0.17 -0.17 18.62
N LEU A 144 -0.83 -1.01 18.84
CA LEU A 144 -2.12 -0.98 18.17
C LEU A 144 -3.25 -0.57 19.14
N SER A 145 -4.33 0.00 18.59
CA SER A 145 -5.57 0.13 19.36
C SER A 145 -6.19 -1.25 19.61
N SER A 146 -6.94 -1.41 20.70
CA SER A 146 -7.60 -2.67 21.05
C SER A 146 -8.50 -3.20 19.92
N SER A 147 -9.24 -2.32 19.25
CA SER A 147 -10.10 -2.67 18.12
C SER A 147 -9.30 -3.17 16.90
N HIS A 148 -8.24 -2.46 16.54
CA HIS A 148 -7.37 -2.84 15.42
C HIS A 148 -6.64 -4.15 15.72
N PHE A 149 -6.09 -4.29 16.93
CA PHE A 149 -5.45 -5.52 17.37
C PHE A 149 -6.40 -6.72 17.30
N SER A 150 -7.59 -6.60 17.87
CA SER A 150 -8.59 -7.69 17.88
C SER A 150 -8.91 -8.19 16.47
N THR A 151 -9.16 -7.27 15.53
CA THR A 151 -9.46 -7.60 14.14
C THR A 151 -8.27 -8.26 13.45
N THR A 152 -7.09 -7.66 13.55
CA THR A 152 -5.86 -8.15 12.90
C THR A 152 -5.44 -9.50 13.48
N PHE A 153 -5.50 -9.66 14.81
CA PHE A 153 -5.14 -10.90 15.48
C PHE A 153 -6.02 -12.06 15.02
N LYS A 154 -7.34 -11.86 14.94
CA LYS A 154 -8.28 -12.88 14.47
C LYS A 154 -8.09 -13.21 12.98
N GLN A 155 -7.82 -12.21 12.15
CA GLN A 155 -7.52 -12.43 10.72
C GLN A 155 -6.24 -13.26 10.51
N GLU A 156 -5.17 -12.96 11.26
CA GLU A 156 -3.88 -13.62 11.09
C GLU A 156 -3.81 -15.00 11.76
N THR A 157 -4.54 -15.21 12.87
CA THR A 157 -4.43 -16.45 13.67
C THR A 157 -5.63 -17.39 13.50
N GLY A 158 -6.74 -16.88 12.98
CA GLY A 158 -8.02 -17.61 12.95
C GLY A 158 -8.73 -17.71 14.31
N LYS A 159 -8.13 -17.19 15.38
CA LYS A 159 -8.66 -17.22 16.76
C LYS A 159 -8.77 -15.82 17.34
N SER A 160 -9.77 -15.58 18.20
CA SER A 160 -9.79 -14.37 19.02
C SER A 160 -8.66 -14.40 20.06
N PHE A 161 -8.34 -13.25 20.64
CA PHE A 161 -7.38 -13.16 21.75
C PHE A 161 -7.77 -14.10 22.92
N VAL A 162 -9.05 -14.09 23.31
CA VAL A 162 -9.55 -14.93 24.42
C VAL A 162 -9.40 -16.41 24.11
N GLU A 163 -9.77 -16.84 22.90
CA GLU A 163 -9.61 -18.24 22.46
C GLU A 163 -8.14 -18.65 22.44
N PHE A 164 -7.25 -17.77 21.98
CA PHE A 164 -5.82 -18.04 21.95
C PHE A 164 -5.24 -18.12 23.38
N LEU A 165 -5.54 -17.13 24.24
CA LEU A 165 -5.08 -17.12 25.63
C LEU A 165 -5.58 -18.36 26.40
N THR A 166 -6.84 -18.73 26.19
CA THR A 166 -7.42 -19.94 26.79
C THR A 166 -6.65 -21.19 26.34
N SER A 167 -6.35 -21.31 25.04
CA SER A 167 -5.58 -22.45 24.54
C SER A 167 -4.17 -22.51 25.17
N VAL A 168 -3.49 -21.38 25.33
CA VAL A 168 -2.16 -21.31 25.97
C VAL A 168 -2.21 -21.69 27.46
N ARG A 169 -3.31 -21.36 28.17
CA ARG A 169 -3.49 -21.68 29.58
C ARG A 169 -3.85 -23.15 29.83
N MET A 170 -4.37 -23.83 28.81
CA MET A 170 -4.79 -25.25 28.90
C MET A 170 -3.70 -26.26 28.49
N ASP A 171 -2.70 -25.81 27.72
CA ASP A 171 -1.54 -26.60 27.31
C ASP A 171 -0.46 -26.60 28.43
#